data_0f6ba193d4b2c4c98eb5d939231d5372
#
_entry.id   0f6ba193d4b2c4c98eb5d939231d5372
#
_cell.length_a   1.000
_cell.length_b   1.000
_cell.length_c   1.000
_cell.angle_alpha   90.00
_cell.angle_beta   90.00
_cell.angle_gamma   90.00
#
_symmetry.space_group_name_H-M   'P 1'
#
loop_
_entity.id
_entity.type
_entity.pdbx_description
1 polymer ?
#
loop_
_entity_poly.entity_id
_entity_poly.type
_entity_poly.pdbx_seq_one_letter_code
_entity_poly.pdbx_strand_id
1 'polypeptide(L)'
;MSIPEYYSPVMPYMVVKGADEFIKFIKAVFDAEEKLIVRNPDASIMHAEFIVNGGAILFGEAAESWPPFPAPLYLATSIVDELYKQGIANGATGNMEPQDKEYGRAAGFLDKWGNQWWLNSPDYDPK
;
A
#
# COMPACT_ATOMS: atom_id res chain seq x y z
N MET A 1 16.76 16.48 16.36
CA MET A 1 16.25 15.52 15.38
C MET A 1 14.81 15.90 15.04
N SER A 2 14.49 16.00 13.79
CA SER A 2 13.14 16.41 13.37
C SER A 2 12.40 15.25 12.70
N ILE A 3 11.08 15.31 12.77
CA ILE A 3 10.22 14.34 12.10
C ILE A 3 10.14 14.72 10.61
N PRO A 4 10.32 13.77 9.68
CA PRO A 4 10.21 14.07 8.25
C PRO A 4 8.84 14.70 7.90
N GLU A 5 8.86 15.65 6.97
CA GLU A 5 7.63 16.34 6.58
C GLU A 5 6.59 15.41 5.95
N TYR A 6 7.03 14.35 5.28
CA TYR A 6 6.10 13.41 4.65
C TYR A 6 5.44 12.45 5.64
N TYR A 7 5.85 12.45 6.91
CA TYR A 7 5.22 11.62 7.93
C TYR A 7 3.85 12.15 8.30
N SER A 8 2.90 11.24 8.48
CA SER A 8 1.67 11.50 9.21
C SER A 8 1.91 11.12 10.67
N PRO A 9 1.18 11.68 11.63
CA PRO A 9 1.35 11.28 13.04
C PRO A 9 1.11 9.79 13.29
N VAL A 10 0.23 9.19 12.50
CA VAL A 10 -0.05 7.75 12.54
C VAL A 10 0.12 7.23 11.12
N MET A 11 0.87 6.15 10.96
CA MET A 11 1.17 5.55 9.67
C MET A 11 1.06 4.04 9.74
N PRO A 12 0.65 3.38 8.65
CA PRO A 12 0.68 1.92 8.62
C PRO A 12 2.12 1.42 8.58
N TYR A 13 2.37 0.32 9.27
CA TYR A 13 3.64 -0.40 9.21
C TYR A 13 3.35 -1.85 8.90
N MET A 14 3.87 -2.34 7.79
CA MET A 14 3.66 -3.73 7.37
C MET A 14 4.95 -4.52 7.51
N VAL A 15 4.81 -5.79 7.87
CA VAL A 15 5.92 -6.73 7.85
C VAL A 15 5.61 -7.70 6.73
N VAL A 16 6.47 -7.73 5.71
CA VAL A 16 6.19 -8.49 4.49
C VAL A 16 7.32 -9.48 4.19
N LYS A 17 6.96 -10.64 3.70
CA LYS A 17 7.93 -11.61 3.23
C LYS A 17 8.20 -11.34 1.75
N GLY A 18 9.40 -10.87 1.42
CA GLY A 18 9.74 -10.44 0.07
C GLY A 18 9.53 -8.95 -0.12
N ALA A 19 10.15 -8.13 0.75
CA ALA A 19 9.99 -6.68 0.71
C ALA A 19 10.46 -6.06 -0.61
N ASP A 20 11.52 -6.61 -1.24
CA ASP A 20 11.96 -6.11 -2.54
C ASP A 20 10.89 -6.31 -3.62
N GLU A 21 10.20 -7.45 -3.60
CA GLU A 21 9.09 -7.70 -4.53
C GLU A 21 7.88 -6.83 -4.22
N PHE A 22 7.64 -6.55 -2.93
CA PHE A 22 6.58 -5.64 -2.53
C PHE A 22 6.83 -4.22 -3.07
N ILE A 23 8.08 -3.76 -3.05
CA ILE A 23 8.46 -2.47 -3.64
C ILE A 23 8.11 -2.44 -5.13
N LYS A 24 8.43 -3.51 -5.86
CA LYS A 24 8.08 -3.58 -7.29
C LYS A 24 6.58 -3.48 -7.51
N PHE A 25 5.80 -4.13 -6.65
CA PHE A 25 4.34 -4.10 -6.73
C PHE A 25 3.80 -2.68 -6.51
N ILE A 26 4.20 -2.02 -5.43
CA ILE A 26 3.66 -0.68 -5.13
C ILE A 26 4.12 0.38 -6.14
N LYS A 27 5.31 0.21 -6.72
CA LYS A 27 5.77 1.09 -7.79
C LYS A 27 4.95 0.88 -9.06
N ALA A 28 4.71 -0.37 -9.43
CA ALA A 28 3.96 -0.70 -10.66
C ALA A 28 2.49 -0.29 -10.58
N VAL A 29 1.86 -0.51 -9.43
CA VAL A 29 0.42 -0.27 -9.25
C VAL A 29 0.13 1.19 -8.92
N PHE A 30 0.87 1.77 -7.99
CA PHE A 30 0.56 3.06 -7.39
C PHE A 30 1.56 4.17 -7.74
N ASP A 31 2.58 3.87 -8.54
CA ASP A 31 3.66 4.81 -8.82
C ASP A 31 4.29 5.32 -7.52
N ALA A 32 4.54 4.42 -6.60
CA ALA A 32 5.04 4.76 -5.27
C ALA A 32 6.41 5.43 -5.33
N GLU A 33 6.62 6.42 -4.48
CA GLU A 33 7.85 7.19 -4.41
C GLU A 33 8.70 6.71 -3.24
N GLU A 34 9.95 6.33 -3.53
CA GLU A 34 10.90 5.92 -2.49
C GLU A 34 11.36 7.12 -1.67
N LYS A 35 11.30 7.00 -0.34
CA LYS A 35 11.82 8.01 0.58
C LYS A 35 13.03 7.51 1.35
N LEU A 36 13.00 6.24 1.79
CA LEU A 36 14.09 5.67 2.57
C LEU A 36 14.08 4.16 2.41
N ILE A 37 15.27 3.59 2.25
CA ILE A 37 15.47 2.14 2.36
C ILE A 37 16.71 1.92 3.21
N VAL A 38 16.56 1.18 4.31
CA VAL A 38 17.66 0.76 5.17
C VAL A 38 17.75 -0.76 5.07
N ARG A 39 18.95 -1.26 4.75
CA ARG A 39 19.16 -2.69 4.56
C ARG A 39 20.00 -3.27 5.71
N ASN A 40 19.71 -4.53 6.00
CA ASN A 40 20.55 -5.34 6.90
C ASN A 40 21.86 -5.72 6.19
N PRO A 41 22.86 -6.22 6.92
CA PRO A 41 24.11 -6.70 6.29
C PRO A 41 23.90 -7.76 5.21
N ASP A 42 22.83 -8.57 5.31
CA ASP A 42 22.49 -9.60 4.31
C ASP A 42 21.72 -9.04 3.11
N ALA A 43 21.60 -7.71 3.02
CA ALA A 43 20.87 -6.99 1.98
C ALA A 43 19.34 -7.05 2.08
N SER A 44 18.78 -7.75 3.05
CA SER A 44 17.33 -7.71 3.26
C SER A 44 16.91 -6.32 3.77
N ILE A 45 15.67 -5.94 3.51
CA ILE A 45 15.18 -4.62 3.89
C ILE A 45 14.82 -4.62 5.37
N MET A 46 15.60 -3.89 6.19
CA MET A 46 15.29 -3.70 7.58
C MET A 46 14.11 -2.75 7.75
N HIS A 47 14.06 -1.69 6.93
CA HIS A 47 13.06 -0.64 7.04
C HIS A 47 12.97 0.12 5.71
N ALA A 48 11.75 0.37 5.26
CA ALA A 48 11.50 1.14 4.04
C ALA A 48 10.35 2.11 4.26
N GLU A 49 10.43 3.25 3.58
CA GLU A 49 9.41 4.29 3.60
C GLU A 49 9.12 4.73 2.17
N PHE A 50 7.86 4.66 1.79
CA PHE A 50 7.41 5.04 0.45
C PHE A 50 6.17 5.91 0.55
N ILE A 51 5.99 6.78 -0.44
CA ILE A 51 4.75 7.53 -0.57
C ILE A 51 3.85 6.80 -1.56
N VAL A 52 2.66 6.46 -1.12
CA VAL A 52 1.61 5.85 -1.94
C VAL A 52 0.41 6.77 -1.89
N ASN A 53 -0.02 7.25 -3.06
CA ASN A 53 -1.20 8.11 -3.15
C ASN A 53 -1.14 9.32 -2.21
N GLY A 54 0.06 9.87 -2.03
CA GLY A 54 0.27 11.05 -1.17
C GLY A 54 0.45 10.74 0.31
N GLY A 55 0.32 9.49 0.72
CA GLY A 55 0.49 9.08 2.11
C GLY A 55 1.70 8.18 2.31
N ALA A 56 2.35 8.29 3.46
CA ALA A 56 3.51 7.47 3.76
C ALA A 56 3.09 6.09 4.26
N ILE A 57 3.70 5.05 3.71
CA ILE A 57 3.62 3.69 4.24
C ILE A 57 5.03 3.23 4.62
N LEU A 58 5.11 2.44 5.67
CA LEU A 58 6.36 1.92 6.20
C LEU A 58 6.30 0.40 6.23
N PHE A 59 7.42 -0.25 5.97
CA PHE A 59 7.45 -1.71 6.03
C PHE A 59 8.88 -2.22 6.18
N GLY A 60 8.98 -3.51 6.50
CA GLY A 60 10.27 -4.20 6.56
C GLY A 60 10.11 -5.66 6.20
N GLU A 61 11.24 -6.33 5.96
CA GLU A 61 11.28 -7.75 5.64
C GLU A 61 10.90 -8.58 6.86
N ALA A 62 10.05 -9.58 6.67
CA ALA A 62 9.70 -10.52 7.73
C ALA A 62 10.94 -11.30 8.18
N ALA A 63 11.00 -11.58 9.47
CA ALA A 63 12.06 -12.35 10.10
C ALA A 63 11.46 -13.23 11.18
N GLU A 64 12.27 -14.10 11.80
CA GLU A 64 11.78 -15.00 12.84
C GLU A 64 11.11 -14.24 13.99
N SER A 65 11.73 -13.12 14.43
CA SER A 65 11.20 -12.29 15.51
C SER A 65 10.01 -11.42 15.08
N TRP A 66 9.87 -11.21 13.77
CA TRP A 66 8.84 -10.35 13.19
C TRP A 66 8.19 -11.09 12.03
N PRO A 67 7.24 -11.98 12.31
CA PRO A 67 6.55 -12.70 11.23
C PRO A 67 5.70 -11.75 10.39
N PRO A 68 5.28 -12.17 9.20
CA PRO A 68 4.45 -11.33 8.35
C PRO A 68 3.24 -10.77 9.10
N PHE A 69 3.02 -9.48 8.92
CA PHE A 69 1.93 -8.77 9.57
C PHE A 69 1.33 -7.79 8.56
N PRO A 70 0.28 -8.20 7.83
CA PRO A 70 -0.32 -7.35 6.81
C PRO A 70 -1.20 -6.27 7.41
N ALA A 71 -1.53 -5.28 6.60
CA ALA A 71 -2.38 -4.16 7.00
C ALA A 71 -3.52 -3.96 6.01
N PRO A 72 -4.70 -3.52 6.48
CA PRO A 72 -5.71 -2.99 5.59
C PRO A 72 -5.40 -1.52 5.28
N LEU A 73 -5.57 -1.12 4.03
CA LEU A 73 -5.27 0.23 3.56
C LEU A 73 -6.46 0.76 2.75
N TYR A 74 -6.72 2.03 2.91
CA TYR A 74 -7.80 2.71 2.18
C TYR A 74 -7.19 3.88 1.40
N LEU A 75 -7.42 3.91 0.09
CA LEU A 75 -6.97 4.99 -0.78
C LEU A 75 -8.18 5.78 -1.30
N ALA A 76 -8.14 7.08 -1.08
CA ALA A 76 -9.05 8.00 -1.75
C ALA A 76 -8.39 8.38 -3.07
N THR A 77 -9.02 8.03 -4.18
CA THR A 77 -8.44 8.21 -5.52
C THR A 77 -9.54 8.44 -6.55
N SER A 78 -9.23 9.19 -7.59
CA SER A 78 -10.16 9.38 -8.71
C SER A 78 -9.99 8.32 -9.80
N ILE A 79 -8.97 7.45 -9.69
CA ILE A 79 -8.66 6.47 -10.73
C ILE A 79 -8.82 5.03 -10.23
N VAL A 80 -9.95 4.76 -9.60
CA VAL A 80 -10.26 3.45 -9.00
C VAL A 80 -10.07 2.30 -9.99
N ASP A 81 -10.69 2.39 -11.18
CA ASP A 81 -10.66 1.32 -12.17
C ASP A 81 -9.25 1.03 -12.67
N GLU A 82 -8.46 2.09 -12.90
CA GLU A 82 -7.07 1.94 -13.35
C GLU A 82 -6.20 1.25 -12.31
N LEU A 83 -6.30 1.68 -11.05
CA LEU A 83 -5.51 1.08 -9.98
C LEU A 83 -5.91 -0.37 -9.74
N TYR A 84 -7.20 -0.67 -9.81
CA TYR A 84 -7.67 -2.04 -9.70
C TYR A 84 -7.07 -2.91 -10.80
N LYS A 85 -7.15 -2.45 -12.05
CA LYS A 85 -6.61 -3.17 -13.20
C LYS A 85 -5.12 -3.42 -13.03
N GLN A 86 -4.36 -2.42 -12.59
CA GLN A 86 -2.93 -2.56 -12.36
C GLN A 86 -2.63 -3.53 -11.22
N GLY A 87 -3.42 -3.49 -10.15
CA GLY A 87 -3.27 -4.43 -9.05
C GLY A 87 -3.42 -5.87 -9.51
N ILE A 88 -4.48 -6.16 -10.26
CA ILE A 88 -4.72 -7.51 -10.79
C ILE A 88 -3.61 -7.91 -11.75
N ALA A 89 -3.18 -7.01 -12.63
CA ALA A 89 -2.11 -7.28 -13.59
C ALA A 89 -0.77 -7.60 -12.91
N ASN A 90 -0.57 -7.10 -11.69
CA ASN A 90 0.64 -7.33 -10.91
C ASN A 90 0.47 -8.39 -9.81
N GLY A 91 -0.55 -9.21 -9.92
CA GLY A 91 -0.68 -10.42 -9.09
C GLY A 91 -1.61 -10.32 -7.89
N ALA A 92 -2.31 -9.22 -7.71
CA ALA A 92 -3.31 -9.13 -6.65
C ALA A 92 -4.57 -9.93 -7.02
N THR A 93 -5.33 -10.29 -6.00
CA THR A 93 -6.60 -10.98 -6.16
C THR A 93 -7.73 -10.01 -5.85
N GLY A 94 -8.60 -9.77 -6.84
CA GLY A 94 -9.75 -8.90 -6.64
C GLY A 94 -10.79 -9.52 -5.72
N ASN A 95 -11.25 -8.75 -4.76
CA ASN A 95 -12.33 -9.19 -3.87
C ASN A 95 -13.52 -8.21 -3.87
N MET A 96 -13.40 -7.11 -4.59
CA MET A 96 -14.52 -6.23 -4.92
C MET A 96 -14.20 -5.57 -6.25
N GLU A 97 -14.89 -5.99 -7.32
CA GLU A 97 -14.71 -5.37 -8.64
C GLU A 97 -15.16 -3.90 -8.60
N PRO A 98 -14.56 -3.03 -9.46
CA PRO A 98 -14.97 -1.63 -9.50
C PRO A 98 -16.48 -1.50 -9.72
N GLN A 99 -17.13 -0.76 -8.86
CA GLN A 99 -18.58 -0.60 -8.87
C GLN A 99 -19.00 0.69 -8.20
N ASP A 100 -20.16 1.18 -8.58
CA ASP A 100 -20.74 2.37 -7.96
C ASP A 100 -21.48 1.98 -6.70
N LYS A 101 -21.20 2.69 -5.63
CA LYS A 101 -21.84 2.55 -4.32
C LYS A 101 -22.48 3.88 -3.96
N GLU A 102 -23.30 3.88 -2.91
CA GLU A 102 -23.89 5.13 -2.41
C GLU A 102 -22.84 6.18 -2.02
N TYR A 103 -21.66 5.70 -1.60
CA TYR A 103 -20.56 6.56 -1.14
C TYR A 103 -19.52 6.83 -2.22
N GLY A 104 -19.73 6.39 -3.45
CA GLY A 104 -18.83 6.64 -4.58
C GLY A 104 -18.41 5.38 -5.32
N ARG A 105 -17.44 5.54 -6.22
CA ARG A 105 -16.87 4.43 -6.99
C ARG A 105 -15.86 3.69 -6.13
N ALA A 106 -16.01 2.39 -5.97
CA ALA A 106 -15.17 1.61 -5.07
C ALA A 106 -14.70 0.30 -5.70
N ALA A 107 -13.55 -0.16 -5.25
CA ALA A 107 -12.98 -1.46 -5.61
C ALA A 107 -12.09 -1.93 -4.48
N GLY A 108 -11.71 -3.20 -4.51
CA GLY A 108 -10.78 -3.75 -3.53
C GLY A 108 -10.02 -4.93 -4.06
N PHE A 109 -8.79 -5.09 -3.61
CA PHE A 109 -8.01 -6.28 -3.89
C PHE A 109 -7.10 -6.63 -2.72
N LEU A 110 -6.73 -7.91 -2.68
CA LEU A 110 -5.79 -8.45 -1.72
C LEU A 110 -4.47 -8.64 -2.45
N ASP A 111 -3.39 -8.10 -1.91
CA ASP A 111 -2.08 -8.30 -2.55
C ASP A 111 -1.47 -9.65 -2.12
N LYS A 112 -0.32 -10.00 -2.71
CA LYS A 112 0.35 -11.28 -2.42
C LYS A 112 0.86 -11.40 -1.00
N TRP A 113 0.96 -10.28 -0.29
CA TRP A 113 1.49 -10.22 1.08
C TRP A 113 0.37 -10.16 2.13
N GLY A 114 -0.88 -10.24 1.67
CA GLY A 114 -2.04 -10.24 2.57
C GLY A 114 -2.56 -8.87 2.93
N ASN A 115 -2.05 -7.81 2.32
CA ASN A 115 -2.57 -6.47 2.57
C ASN A 115 -3.85 -6.26 1.76
N GLN A 116 -4.88 -5.75 2.43
CA GLN A 116 -6.13 -5.39 1.77
C GLN A 116 -6.05 -3.93 1.33
N TRP A 117 -6.26 -3.71 0.04
CA TRP A 117 -6.31 -2.37 -0.52
C TRP A 117 -7.74 -2.05 -0.93
N TRP A 118 -8.34 -1.04 -0.29
CA TRP A 118 -9.60 -0.48 -0.73
C TRP A 118 -9.34 0.78 -1.51
N LEU A 119 -9.98 0.91 -2.66
CA LEU A 119 -9.85 2.07 -3.55
C LEU A 119 -11.22 2.73 -3.59
N ASN A 120 -11.28 4.02 -3.37
CA ASN A 120 -12.55 4.72 -3.36
C ASN A 120 -12.42 6.14 -3.90
N SER A 121 -13.32 6.48 -4.81
CA SER A 121 -13.51 7.85 -5.28
C SER A 121 -14.81 8.34 -4.63
N PRO A 122 -14.72 9.09 -3.53
CA PRO A 122 -15.91 9.52 -2.80
C PRO A 122 -16.79 10.42 -3.66
N ASP A 123 -18.09 10.17 -3.60
CA ASP A 123 -19.09 10.97 -4.32
C ASP A 123 -20.32 11.11 -3.42
N TYR A 124 -20.10 11.75 -2.27
CA TYR A 124 -21.17 12.05 -1.35
C TYR A 124 -20.88 13.36 -0.63
N ASP A 125 -21.93 14.00 -0.16
CA ASP A 125 -21.81 15.25 0.58
C ASP A 125 -22.14 14.98 2.05
N PRO A 126 -21.14 15.05 2.94
CA PRO A 126 -21.34 14.66 4.35
C PRO A 126 -22.00 15.73 5.23
N LYS A 127 -22.71 16.68 4.69
CA LYS A 127 -23.36 17.76 5.43
C LYS A 127 -24.16 17.29 6.64
#